data_23666f9a84b74b787bd89ae7948ea6c5
#
_entry.id   23666f9a84b74b787bd89ae7948ea6c5
#
_cell.length_a   1.000
_cell.length_b   1.000
_cell.length_c   1.000
_cell.angle_alpha   90.00
_cell.angle_beta   90.00
_cell.angle_gamma   90.00
#
_symmetry.space_group_name_H-M   'P 1'
#
loop_
_entity.id
_entity.type
_entity.pdbx_description
1 polymer ?
#
loop_
_entity_poly.entity_id
_entity_poly.type
_entity_poly.pdbx_seq_one_letter_code
_entity_poly.pdbx_strand_id
1 'polypeptide(L)'
;MAVTRNNLSMKMNGKVGAYSFYTSTGGRQVARIANNSSNYGETAKRTVAMQTRRSRWGNLVSFYSANKDLMARAYERKAANISDYNRFMQLNIPLATVSLVKDDFMRGMAILQEYVIADGSLPEIDVAEVQEDGCVFNLLTKIDGEFADKTIGQVSVDLLDNNPQLQQGDQITFVSYTNAGTTPSTIRIYRHLCEMTIDTKSAVSFGTLKYANIIAGNGLKVVIAGQGDVFGQAIIHSRSVGGSLLVSRAKITLNSDTLVRQFSAPEAVKKAIDSYGVDSEKLLEPGSPQQPKPTPMPEMATISAVITPPECAKLEITDNVTGAVFYNKASLPIGSSIKINVITSAGYTTTDLQPSYGDPENIDVVGDITFTITGQAQQ
;
A
#
# COMPACT_ATOMS: atom_id res chain seq x y z
N MET A 1 -1.89 -22.94 -22.77
CA MET A 1 -1.46 -23.34 -21.41
C MET A 1 -1.65 -24.85 -21.29
N ALA A 2 -0.55 -25.62 -21.15
CA ALA A 2 -0.65 -27.08 -21.00
C ALA A 2 -0.75 -27.41 -19.50
N VAL A 3 -1.77 -28.17 -19.13
CA VAL A 3 -1.97 -28.64 -17.76
C VAL A 3 -1.76 -30.14 -17.77
N THR A 4 -0.70 -30.62 -17.12
CA THR A 4 -0.47 -32.06 -16.93
C THR A 4 -1.05 -32.51 -15.61
N ARG A 5 -1.93 -33.50 -15.65
CA ARG A 5 -2.42 -34.25 -14.50
C ARG A 5 -1.64 -35.55 -14.43
N ASN A 6 -0.50 -35.58 -13.79
CA ASN A 6 0.22 -36.83 -13.56
C ASN A 6 0.40 -37.07 -12.06
N ASN A 7 -0.13 -38.19 -11.59
CA ASN A 7 -0.06 -38.65 -10.19
C ASN A 7 1.33 -39.13 -9.73
N LEU A 8 2.33 -39.05 -10.60
CA LEU A 8 3.71 -39.52 -10.36
C LEU A 8 4.73 -38.36 -10.35
N SER A 9 4.27 -37.11 -10.32
CA SER A 9 5.19 -36.01 -10.50
C SER A 9 5.78 -35.49 -9.19
N MET A 10 7.09 -35.49 -9.10
CA MET A 10 7.80 -34.55 -8.24
C MET A 10 7.24 -33.17 -8.44
N LYS A 11 6.85 -32.50 -7.37
CA LYS A 11 6.45 -31.08 -7.43
C LYS A 11 7.64 -30.27 -7.91
N MET A 12 7.60 -29.84 -9.16
CA MET A 12 8.64 -29.00 -9.73
C MET A 12 8.31 -27.53 -9.44
N ASN A 13 9.23 -26.84 -8.79
CA ASN A 13 9.17 -25.39 -8.60
C ASN A 13 10.46 -24.78 -9.13
N GLY A 14 10.34 -23.68 -9.86
CA GLY A 14 11.51 -22.99 -10.41
C GLY A 14 11.53 -22.92 -11.92
N LYS A 15 12.67 -22.54 -12.49
CA LYS A 15 12.87 -22.33 -13.91
C LYS A 15 13.72 -23.46 -14.49
N VAL A 16 13.24 -24.09 -15.56
CA VAL A 16 13.97 -25.12 -16.30
C VAL A 16 13.94 -24.75 -17.78
N GLY A 17 15.07 -24.31 -18.32
CA GLY A 17 15.17 -23.83 -19.70
C GLY A 17 14.20 -22.69 -20.00
N ALA A 18 13.38 -22.86 -21.04
CA ALA A 18 12.37 -21.88 -21.44
C ALA A 18 11.08 -21.93 -20.61
N TYR A 19 10.98 -22.79 -19.59
CA TYR A 19 9.76 -22.96 -18.80
C TYR A 19 9.97 -22.59 -17.34
N SER A 20 8.94 -21.96 -16.77
CA SER A 20 8.81 -21.72 -15.32
C SER A 20 7.69 -22.59 -14.77
N PHE A 21 7.99 -23.35 -13.73
CA PHE A 21 7.07 -24.26 -13.05
C PHE A 21 6.71 -23.70 -11.68
N TYR A 22 5.45 -23.77 -11.33
CA TYR A 22 4.99 -23.46 -9.98
C TYR A 22 3.73 -24.25 -9.63
N THR A 23 3.51 -24.44 -8.35
CA THR A 23 2.28 -25.07 -7.86
C THR A 23 1.26 -23.96 -7.55
N SER A 24 0.10 -23.99 -8.22
CA SER A 24 -0.98 -23.04 -7.94
C SER A 24 -1.67 -23.35 -6.61
N THR A 25 -2.40 -22.37 -6.08
CA THR A 25 -3.31 -22.53 -4.95
C THR A 25 -4.37 -23.58 -5.33
N GLY A 26 -4.31 -24.77 -4.78
CA GLY A 26 -5.12 -25.93 -5.20
C GLY A 26 -4.28 -27.11 -5.70
N GLY A 27 -2.96 -27.05 -5.55
CA GLY A 27 -2.05 -28.17 -5.78
C GLY A 27 -1.77 -28.52 -7.24
N ARG A 28 -2.21 -27.71 -8.21
CA ARG A 28 -1.97 -27.94 -9.64
C ARG A 28 -0.58 -27.46 -10.00
N GLN A 29 0.18 -28.33 -10.70
CA GLN A 29 1.42 -27.93 -11.35
C GLN A 29 1.10 -27.11 -12.61
N VAL A 30 1.69 -25.94 -12.70
CA VAL A 30 1.57 -25.06 -13.86
C VAL A 30 2.93 -24.87 -14.49
N ALA A 31 3.03 -25.18 -15.78
CA ALA A 31 4.18 -24.83 -16.60
C ALA A 31 3.80 -23.64 -17.49
N ARG A 32 4.59 -22.61 -17.49
CA ARG A 32 4.49 -21.49 -18.44
C ARG A 32 5.83 -21.24 -19.09
N ILE A 33 5.82 -20.68 -20.27
CA ILE A 33 7.06 -20.20 -20.90
C ILE A 33 7.65 -19.15 -19.94
N ALA A 34 8.88 -19.40 -19.52
CA ALA A 34 9.60 -18.46 -18.68
C ALA A 34 9.85 -17.20 -19.52
N ASN A 35 9.35 -16.06 -19.03
CA ASN A 35 9.74 -14.80 -19.64
C ASN A 35 11.25 -14.63 -19.46
N ASN A 36 12.00 -14.69 -20.54
CA ASN A 36 13.41 -14.33 -20.50
C ASN A 36 13.51 -12.86 -20.13
N SER A 37 14.22 -12.57 -19.05
CA SER A 37 14.45 -11.21 -18.57
C SER A 37 15.11 -10.30 -19.61
N SER A 38 15.81 -10.88 -20.59
CA SER A 38 16.37 -10.15 -21.74
C SER A 38 15.31 -9.50 -22.64
N ASN A 39 14.07 -10.02 -22.67
CA ASN A 39 12.99 -9.42 -23.45
C ASN A 39 12.18 -8.36 -22.66
N TYR A 40 12.43 -8.21 -21.36
CA TYR A 40 11.75 -7.21 -20.55
C TYR A 40 12.28 -5.78 -20.74
N GLY A 41 13.51 -5.64 -21.26
CA GLY A 41 14.18 -4.34 -21.45
C GLY A 41 13.83 -3.64 -22.76
N GLU A 42 13.69 -4.37 -23.85
CA GLU A 42 13.73 -3.76 -25.17
C GLU A 42 12.44 -3.82 -26.00
N THR A 43 11.48 -4.68 -25.69
CA THR A 43 10.33 -4.92 -26.58
C THR A 43 8.94 -4.81 -25.96
N ALA A 44 8.80 -4.59 -24.68
CA ALA A 44 7.50 -4.36 -24.10
C ALA A 44 7.00 -2.97 -24.51
N LYS A 45 6.19 -2.88 -25.57
CA LYS A 45 5.48 -1.66 -25.95
C LYS A 45 4.63 -1.19 -24.77
N ARG A 46 5.14 -0.25 -24.00
CA ARG A 46 4.40 0.35 -22.89
C ARG A 46 3.39 1.34 -23.48
N THR A 47 2.13 0.95 -23.53
CA THR A 47 1.05 1.84 -23.97
C THR A 47 0.60 2.74 -22.82
N VAL A 48 0.01 3.89 -23.14
CA VAL A 48 -0.64 4.79 -22.15
C VAL A 48 -1.60 3.99 -21.28
N ALA A 49 -2.43 3.14 -21.87
CA ALA A 49 -3.39 2.32 -21.13
C ALA A 49 -2.73 1.37 -20.11
N MET A 50 -1.58 0.78 -20.45
CA MET A 50 -0.83 -0.07 -19.51
C MET A 50 -0.26 0.74 -18.34
N GLN A 51 0.30 1.91 -18.62
CA GLN A 51 0.89 2.75 -17.57
C GLN A 51 -0.19 3.39 -16.69
N THR A 52 -1.30 3.81 -17.26
CA THR A 52 -2.47 4.27 -16.50
C THR A 52 -2.98 3.17 -15.56
N ARG A 53 -3.11 1.93 -16.06
CA ARG A 53 -3.48 0.80 -15.20
C ARG A 53 -2.46 0.57 -14.09
N ARG A 54 -1.17 0.68 -14.38
CA ARG A 54 -0.09 0.52 -13.41
C ARG A 54 -0.11 1.60 -12.32
N SER A 55 -0.34 2.85 -12.67
CA SER A 55 -0.44 3.96 -11.71
C SER A 55 -1.65 3.82 -10.77
N ARG A 56 -2.77 3.27 -11.27
CA ARG A 56 -3.97 2.97 -10.48
C ARG A 56 -3.81 1.77 -9.56
N TRP A 57 -2.99 0.78 -9.99
CA TRP A 57 -2.72 -0.42 -9.20
C TRP A 57 -2.14 -0.10 -7.82
N GLY A 58 -1.30 0.91 -7.73
CA GLY A 58 -0.70 1.34 -6.46
C GLY A 58 -1.74 1.66 -5.39
N ASN A 59 -2.77 2.45 -5.72
CA ASN A 59 -3.83 2.79 -4.77
C ASN A 59 -4.61 1.56 -4.29
N LEU A 60 -4.97 0.65 -5.21
CA LEU A 60 -5.65 -0.60 -4.88
C LEU A 60 -4.83 -1.47 -3.92
N VAL A 61 -3.54 -1.63 -4.19
CA VAL A 61 -2.63 -2.43 -3.35
C VAL A 61 -2.47 -1.82 -1.98
N SER A 62 -2.28 -0.49 -1.89
CA SER A 62 -2.19 0.21 -0.60
C SER A 62 -3.46 0.04 0.22
N PHE A 63 -4.63 0.21 -0.39
CA PHE A 63 -5.92 0.02 0.27
C PHE A 63 -6.10 -1.42 0.78
N TYR A 64 -5.87 -2.42 -0.08
CA TYR A 64 -5.99 -3.82 0.32
C TYR A 64 -5.03 -4.18 1.45
N SER A 65 -3.78 -3.75 1.36
CA SER A 65 -2.75 -4.06 2.37
C SER A 65 -3.11 -3.52 3.75
N ALA A 66 -3.69 -2.30 3.80
CA ALA A 66 -4.16 -1.68 5.04
C ALA A 66 -5.41 -2.37 5.63
N ASN A 67 -6.16 -3.13 4.81
CA ASN A 67 -7.44 -3.73 5.17
C ASN A 67 -7.46 -5.26 5.05
N LYS A 68 -6.31 -5.89 4.98
CA LYS A 68 -6.16 -7.33 4.73
C LYS A 68 -6.92 -8.20 5.74
N ASP A 69 -6.92 -7.82 7.00
CA ASP A 69 -7.61 -8.49 8.10
C ASP A 69 -9.13 -8.45 7.95
N LEU A 70 -9.70 -7.27 7.64
CA LEU A 70 -11.13 -7.12 7.37
C LEU A 70 -11.56 -7.92 6.14
N MET A 71 -10.75 -7.89 5.08
CA MET A 71 -11.06 -8.56 3.83
C MET A 71 -10.78 -10.06 3.84
N ALA A 72 -10.10 -10.57 4.88
CA ALA A 72 -9.94 -12.00 5.06
C ALA A 72 -11.30 -12.65 5.23
N ARG A 73 -11.66 -13.55 4.32
CA ARG A 73 -12.97 -14.23 4.24
C ARG A 73 -14.18 -13.35 3.86
N ALA A 74 -13.95 -12.10 3.43
CA ALA A 74 -15.03 -11.21 3.00
C ALA A 74 -15.57 -11.52 1.60
N TYR A 75 -14.98 -12.46 0.88
CA TYR A 75 -15.36 -12.82 -0.49
C TYR A 75 -15.84 -14.27 -0.56
N GLU A 76 -17.11 -14.48 -0.25
CA GLU A 76 -17.77 -15.79 -0.36
C GLU A 76 -17.84 -16.25 -1.82
N ARG A 77 -18.27 -15.35 -2.73
CA ARG A 77 -18.45 -15.61 -4.15
C ARG A 77 -17.13 -15.56 -4.92
N LYS A 78 -16.24 -16.49 -4.63
CA LYS A 78 -14.98 -16.66 -5.37
C LYS A 78 -14.76 -18.13 -5.75
N ALA A 79 -14.07 -18.36 -6.86
CA ALA A 79 -13.66 -19.73 -7.20
C ALA A 79 -12.62 -20.23 -6.17
N ALA A 80 -12.63 -21.54 -5.91
CA ALA A 80 -11.81 -22.17 -4.85
C ALA A 80 -10.28 -21.92 -4.98
N ASN A 81 -9.81 -21.57 -6.18
CA ASN A 81 -8.40 -21.31 -6.47
C ASN A 81 -8.07 -19.80 -6.53
N ILE A 82 -9.00 -18.93 -6.18
CA ILE A 82 -8.81 -17.47 -6.16
C ILE A 82 -8.65 -17.01 -4.71
N SER A 83 -7.57 -16.27 -4.43
CA SER A 83 -7.37 -15.62 -3.13
C SER A 83 -8.31 -14.42 -2.95
N ASP A 84 -8.54 -14.00 -1.69
CA ASP A 84 -9.33 -12.80 -1.38
C ASP A 84 -8.72 -11.55 -2.05
N TYR A 85 -7.39 -11.45 -2.07
CA TYR A 85 -6.70 -10.40 -2.81
C TYR A 85 -7.06 -10.38 -4.29
N ASN A 86 -7.00 -11.54 -4.96
CA ASN A 86 -7.31 -11.60 -6.38
C ASN A 86 -8.79 -11.30 -6.65
N ARG A 87 -9.69 -11.70 -5.73
CA ARG A 87 -11.12 -11.36 -5.85
C ARG A 87 -11.35 -9.87 -5.66
N PHE A 88 -10.73 -9.26 -4.65
CA PHE A 88 -10.74 -7.81 -4.46
C PHE A 88 -10.27 -7.07 -5.72
N MET A 89 -9.13 -7.49 -6.28
CA MET A 89 -8.59 -6.86 -7.50
C MET A 89 -9.53 -7.01 -8.70
N GLN A 90 -10.15 -8.20 -8.89
CA GLN A 90 -11.12 -8.42 -9.98
C GLN A 90 -12.32 -7.48 -9.89
N LEU A 91 -12.84 -7.26 -8.69
CA LEU A 91 -14.01 -6.40 -8.46
C LEU A 91 -13.68 -4.92 -8.59
N ASN A 92 -12.47 -4.51 -8.18
CA ASN A 92 -12.17 -3.10 -7.97
C ASN A 92 -11.25 -2.48 -9.04
N ILE A 93 -10.54 -3.26 -9.87
CA ILE A 93 -9.77 -2.72 -11.01
C ILE A 93 -10.64 -1.88 -11.94
N PRO A 94 -11.87 -2.31 -12.32
CA PRO A 94 -12.73 -1.50 -13.17
C PRO A 94 -13.20 -0.19 -12.53
N LEU A 95 -13.26 -0.13 -11.20
CA LEU A 95 -13.70 1.03 -10.42
C LEU A 95 -12.55 2.00 -10.11
N ALA A 96 -11.30 1.54 -10.21
CA ALA A 96 -10.12 2.33 -9.84
C ALA A 96 -9.87 3.45 -10.85
N THR A 97 -10.01 4.69 -10.42
CA THR A 97 -9.77 5.91 -11.21
C THR A 97 -8.55 6.69 -10.75
N VAL A 98 -8.23 6.64 -9.46
CA VAL A 98 -7.11 7.34 -8.83
C VAL A 98 -5.77 6.81 -9.32
N SER A 99 -4.89 7.70 -9.74
CA SER A 99 -3.52 7.41 -10.15
C SER A 99 -2.54 8.01 -9.15
N LEU A 100 -1.69 7.17 -8.54
CA LEU A 100 -0.67 7.61 -7.60
C LEU A 100 0.70 7.73 -8.26
N VAL A 101 1.43 8.78 -7.92
CA VAL A 101 2.85 8.92 -8.20
C VAL A 101 3.60 7.81 -7.48
N LYS A 102 4.63 7.26 -8.11
CA LYS A 102 5.40 6.12 -7.57
C LYS A 102 5.92 6.38 -6.15
N ASP A 103 6.46 7.55 -5.89
CA ASP A 103 7.01 7.90 -4.58
C ASP A 103 5.93 8.00 -3.50
N ASP A 104 4.77 8.56 -3.82
CA ASP A 104 3.64 8.65 -2.91
C ASP A 104 3.11 7.25 -2.56
N PHE A 105 2.99 6.37 -3.56
CA PHE A 105 2.68 4.96 -3.33
C PHE A 105 3.70 4.28 -2.42
N MET A 106 5.00 4.46 -2.67
CA MET A 106 6.07 3.87 -1.86
C MET A 106 6.08 4.37 -0.42
N ARG A 107 5.61 5.59 -0.18
CA ARG A 107 5.40 6.17 1.16
C ARG A 107 4.10 5.70 1.83
N GLY A 108 3.33 4.83 1.18
CA GLY A 108 2.07 4.29 1.70
C GLY A 108 0.88 5.25 1.62
N MET A 109 0.92 6.24 0.72
CA MET A 109 -0.24 7.06 0.39
C MET A 109 -1.37 6.17 -0.16
N ALA A 110 -2.59 6.49 0.22
CA ALA A 110 -3.79 5.87 -0.34
C ALA A 110 -4.95 6.88 -0.34
N ILE A 111 -5.71 6.87 -1.42
CA ILE A 111 -6.93 7.65 -1.58
C ILE A 111 -8.13 6.70 -1.51
N LEU A 112 -9.08 7.08 -0.69
CA LEU A 112 -10.32 6.33 -0.53
C LEU A 112 -11.16 6.41 -1.81
N GLN A 113 -11.69 5.26 -2.24
CA GLN A 113 -12.62 5.16 -3.36
C GLN A 113 -13.76 4.21 -3.00
N GLU A 114 -14.80 4.20 -3.79
CA GLU A 114 -15.97 3.34 -3.63
C GLU A 114 -15.66 1.87 -3.97
N TYR A 115 -14.75 1.28 -3.20
CA TYR A 115 -14.36 -0.12 -3.37
C TYR A 115 -15.38 -1.09 -2.80
N VAL A 116 -15.55 -2.22 -3.50
CA VAL A 116 -16.27 -3.39 -2.98
C VAL A 116 -15.35 -4.13 -2.01
N ILE A 117 -15.70 -4.09 -0.73
CA ILE A 117 -14.89 -4.66 0.36
C ILE A 117 -15.39 -6.03 0.83
N ALA A 118 -16.62 -6.40 0.47
CA ALA A 118 -17.19 -7.73 0.69
C ALA A 118 -18.10 -8.12 -0.48
N ASP A 119 -18.20 -9.43 -0.79
CA ASP A 119 -19.06 -9.94 -1.86
C ASP A 119 -19.55 -11.36 -1.54
N GLY A 120 -20.82 -11.48 -1.24
CA GLY A 120 -21.42 -12.74 -0.81
C GLY A 120 -22.93 -12.83 -1.08
N SER A 121 -23.58 -13.76 -0.41
CA SER A 121 -24.98 -14.16 -0.67
C SER A 121 -26.00 -13.51 0.24
N LEU A 122 -25.58 -12.97 1.39
CA LEU A 122 -26.53 -12.31 2.28
C LEU A 122 -27.04 -10.99 1.70
N PRO A 123 -28.23 -10.54 2.09
CA PRO A 123 -28.78 -9.25 1.67
C PRO A 123 -27.81 -8.10 2.01
N GLU A 124 -27.64 -7.22 1.03
CA GLU A 124 -26.83 -6.02 1.15
C GLU A 124 -27.52 -4.99 2.06
N ILE A 125 -26.74 -4.26 2.85
CA ILE A 125 -27.21 -3.14 3.66
C ILE A 125 -26.64 -1.87 3.03
N ASP A 126 -27.41 -1.29 2.14
CA ASP A 126 -27.00 -0.12 1.35
C ASP A 126 -27.10 1.18 2.12
N VAL A 127 -26.40 2.19 1.66
CA VAL A 127 -26.60 3.58 2.08
C VAL A 127 -27.90 4.09 1.50
N ALA A 128 -28.77 4.61 2.35
CA ALA A 128 -30.02 5.26 1.98
C ALA A 128 -29.80 6.73 1.61
N GLU A 129 -28.92 7.40 2.37
CA GLU A 129 -28.64 8.83 2.22
C GLU A 129 -27.21 9.14 2.67
N VAL A 130 -26.53 10.00 1.93
CA VAL A 130 -25.23 10.56 2.33
C VAL A 130 -25.45 11.96 2.86
N GLN A 131 -25.01 12.19 4.08
CA GLN A 131 -25.09 13.47 4.77
C GLN A 131 -23.68 14.07 4.93
N GLU A 132 -23.59 15.34 5.28
CA GLU A 132 -22.32 16.02 5.47
C GLU A 132 -21.49 15.40 6.61
N ASP A 133 -22.17 14.95 7.66
CA ASP A 133 -21.60 14.42 8.90
C ASP A 133 -21.72 12.89 9.03
N GLY A 134 -22.18 12.17 7.98
CA GLY A 134 -22.28 10.71 8.04
C GLY A 134 -23.13 10.10 6.93
N CYS A 135 -23.34 8.79 7.00
CA CYS A 135 -24.25 8.07 6.09
C CYS A 135 -25.37 7.42 6.88
N VAL A 136 -26.56 7.50 6.31
CA VAL A 136 -27.76 6.78 6.78
C VAL A 136 -27.88 5.49 5.98
N PHE A 137 -28.05 4.37 6.66
CA PHE A 137 -28.11 3.04 6.04
C PHE A 137 -29.53 2.47 6.01
N ASN A 138 -29.82 1.61 5.05
CA ASN A 138 -31.05 0.85 4.97
C ASN A 138 -31.05 -0.31 5.99
N LEU A 139 -30.69 0.01 7.23
CA LEU A 139 -30.80 -0.84 8.40
C LEU A 139 -31.74 -0.14 9.38
N LEU A 140 -32.92 -0.71 9.58
CA LEU A 140 -34.00 -0.07 10.34
C LEU A 140 -33.76 -0.19 11.83
N THR A 141 -34.06 0.88 12.57
CA THR A 141 -33.99 0.96 14.02
C THR A 141 -35.03 1.93 14.54
N LYS A 142 -35.59 1.64 15.71
CA LYS A 142 -36.45 2.58 16.46
C LYS A 142 -35.67 3.36 17.52
N ILE A 143 -34.38 3.04 17.70
CA ILE A 143 -33.51 3.77 18.59
C ILE A 143 -33.28 5.17 18.00
N ASP A 144 -33.49 6.19 18.82
CA ASP A 144 -33.15 7.56 18.56
C ASP A 144 -31.97 7.96 19.47
N GLY A 145 -30.83 8.37 18.89
CA GLY A 145 -29.59 8.67 19.61
C GLY A 145 -28.51 7.58 19.51
N GLU A 146 -27.46 7.72 20.33
CA GLU A 146 -26.28 6.87 20.27
C GLU A 146 -26.57 5.44 20.73
N PHE A 147 -26.05 4.46 19.99
CA PHE A 147 -26.11 3.06 20.40
C PHE A 147 -25.22 2.79 21.63
N ALA A 148 -24.20 3.61 21.83
CA ALA A 148 -23.29 3.52 22.98
C ALA A 148 -24.01 3.57 24.32
N ASP A 149 -25.17 4.23 24.39
CA ASP A 149 -26.00 4.37 25.61
C ASP A 149 -26.88 3.14 25.89
N LYS A 150 -26.85 2.15 25.02
CA LYS A 150 -27.67 0.92 25.10
C LYS A 150 -26.82 -0.29 25.38
N THR A 151 -27.46 -1.40 25.77
CA THR A 151 -26.81 -2.70 25.78
C THR A 151 -26.84 -3.32 24.39
N ILE A 152 -25.90 -4.22 24.11
CA ILE A 152 -25.88 -5.01 22.85
C ILE A 152 -27.23 -5.77 22.73
N GLY A 153 -27.79 -6.28 23.83
CA GLY A 153 -29.09 -6.95 23.82
C GLY A 153 -30.23 -6.04 23.37
N GLN A 154 -30.29 -4.81 23.87
CA GLN A 154 -31.32 -3.83 23.45
C GLN A 154 -31.21 -3.47 21.96
N VAL A 155 -29.99 -3.21 21.49
CA VAL A 155 -29.74 -2.95 20.06
C VAL A 155 -30.09 -4.18 19.21
N SER A 156 -29.71 -5.37 19.69
CA SER A 156 -30.01 -6.63 18.98
C SER A 156 -31.51 -6.90 18.83
N VAL A 157 -32.29 -6.68 19.91
CA VAL A 157 -33.76 -6.84 19.85
C VAL A 157 -34.36 -5.85 18.84
N ASP A 158 -33.98 -4.57 18.93
CA ASP A 158 -34.50 -3.55 18.02
C ASP A 158 -34.17 -3.86 16.55
N LEU A 159 -32.91 -4.25 16.27
CA LEU A 159 -32.49 -4.58 14.91
C LEU A 159 -33.22 -5.84 14.36
N LEU A 160 -33.40 -6.88 15.17
CA LEU A 160 -34.11 -8.10 14.74
C LEU A 160 -35.61 -7.84 14.48
N ASP A 161 -36.25 -7.05 15.32
CA ASP A 161 -37.67 -6.73 15.18
C ASP A 161 -37.97 -5.91 13.92
N ASN A 162 -37.01 -5.11 13.47
CA ASN A 162 -37.21 -4.22 12.32
C ASN A 162 -36.56 -4.73 11.02
N ASN A 163 -35.66 -5.73 11.08
CA ASN A 163 -34.91 -6.22 9.91
C ASN A 163 -35.00 -7.75 9.80
N PRO A 164 -36.01 -8.29 9.05
CA PRO A 164 -36.27 -9.72 8.98
C PRO A 164 -35.13 -10.55 8.33
N GLN A 165 -34.19 -9.91 7.65
CA GLN A 165 -33.03 -10.56 7.09
C GLN A 165 -31.96 -10.92 8.14
N LEU A 166 -32.00 -10.31 9.32
CA LEU A 166 -31.06 -10.56 10.42
C LEU A 166 -31.50 -11.75 11.27
N GLN A 167 -30.55 -12.41 11.90
CA GLN A 167 -30.79 -13.54 12.81
C GLN A 167 -29.91 -13.44 14.04
N GLN A 168 -30.35 -14.10 15.13
CA GLN A 168 -29.54 -14.27 16.33
C GLN A 168 -28.20 -14.92 15.98
N GLY A 169 -27.10 -14.35 16.45
CA GLY A 169 -25.74 -14.82 16.17
C GLY A 169 -25.11 -14.24 14.90
N ASP A 170 -25.84 -13.44 14.13
CA ASP A 170 -25.24 -12.67 13.02
C ASP A 170 -24.24 -11.63 13.55
N GLN A 171 -23.22 -11.35 12.77
CA GLN A 171 -22.28 -10.27 13.04
C GLN A 171 -22.53 -9.10 12.08
N ILE A 172 -22.65 -7.92 12.64
CA ILE A 172 -22.71 -6.65 11.90
C ILE A 172 -21.40 -5.93 12.12
N THR A 173 -20.70 -5.62 11.05
CA THR A 173 -19.47 -4.82 11.07
C THR A 173 -19.74 -3.46 10.45
N PHE A 174 -19.73 -2.44 11.28
CA PHE A 174 -19.82 -1.03 10.86
C PHE A 174 -18.41 -0.56 10.50
N VAL A 175 -18.26 -0.08 9.29
CA VAL A 175 -16.98 0.33 8.72
C VAL A 175 -17.03 1.81 8.40
N SER A 176 -16.13 2.58 8.99
CA SER A 176 -15.91 3.98 8.62
C SER A 176 -14.45 4.20 8.27
N TYR A 177 -14.19 4.80 7.15
CA TYR A 177 -12.87 5.19 6.67
C TYR A 177 -12.78 6.70 6.61
N THR A 178 -11.59 7.22 6.89
CA THR A 178 -11.26 8.63 6.73
C THR A 178 -10.00 8.78 5.91
N ASN A 179 -10.00 9.69 4.94
CA ASN A 179 -8.76 10.21 4.37
C ASN A 179 -8.33 11.43 5.18
N ALA A 180 -7.19 11.35 5.84
CA ALA A 180 -6.58 12.47 6.55
C ALA A 180 -5.16 12.71 6.07
N GLY A 181 -4.75 13.99 6.09
CA GLY A 181 -3.48 14.49 5.64
C GLY A 181 -3.62 15.80 4.88
N THR A 182 -2.67 16.71 5.06
CA THR A 182 -2.71 18.08 4.50
C THR A 182 -1.95 18.20 3.18
N THR A 183 -1.08 17.27 2.88
CA THR A 183 -0.28 17.26 1.65
C THR A 183 -0.39 15.91 0.94
N PRO A 184 -0.22 15.83 -0.38
CA PRO A 184 -0.30 14.57 -1.12
C PRO A 184 0.52 13.44 -0.50
N SER A 185 1.76 13.70 -0.06
CA SER A 185 2.63 12.69 0.55
C SER A 185 2.22 12.24 1.95
N THR A 186 1.32 12.96 2.63
CA THR A 186 0.85 12.64 4.00
C THR A 186 -0.54 12.03 4.04
N ILE A 187 -1.29 12.06 2.94
CA ILE A 187 -2.64 11.51 2.90
C ILE A 187 -2.61 9.99 3.17
N ARG A 188 -3.38 9.57 4.18
CA ARG A 188 -3.53 8.19 4.62
C ARG A 188 -4.99 7.84 4.83
N ILE A 189 -5.30 6.56 4.73
CA ILE A 189 -6.61 6.03 5.09
C ILE A 189 -6.54 5.52 6.52
N TYR A 190 -7.40 6.04 7.36
CA TYR A 190 -7.65 5.55 8.71
C TYR A 190 -8.95 4.77 8.72
N ARG A 191 -8.99 3.68 9.47
CA ARG A 191 -10.13 2.77 9.54
C ARG A 191 -10.66 2.69 10.96
N HIS A 192 -11.96 2.85 11.09
CA HIS A 192 -12.70 2.65 12.33
C HIS A 192 -13.67 1.49 12.11
N LEU A 193 -13.54 0.44 12.91
CA LEU A 193 -14.40 -0.74 12.87
C LEU A 193 -15.10 -0.90 14.19
N CYS A 194 -16.43 -0.96 14.14
CA CYS A 194 -17.23 -1.42 15.24
C CYS A 194 -17.89 -2.76 14.84
N GLU A 195 -17.62 -3.79 15.61
CA GLU A 195 -18.13 -5.14 15.35
C GLU A 195 -19.08 -5.54 16.46
N MET A 196 -20.31 -5.88 16.10
CA MET A 196 -21.36 -6.33 17.00
C MET A 196 -21.84 -7.72 16.57
N THR A 197 -21.93 -8.64 17.52
CA THR A 197 -22.68 -9.88 17.33
C THR A 197 -24.11 -9.68 17.85
N ILE A 198 -25.10 -10.04 17.04
CA ILE A 198 -26.51 -9.97 17.45
C ILE A 198 -26.75 -11.01 18.55
N ASP A 199 -26.92 -10.50 19.78
CA ASP A 199 -27.22 -11.30 20.96
C ASP A 199 -28.24 -10.57 21.84
N THR A 200 -29.51 -10.99 21.74
CA THR A 200 -30.64 -10.41 22.46
C THR A 200 -30.56 -10.54 23.99
N LYS A 201 -29.70 -11.43 24.49
CA LYS A 201 -29.52 -11.66 25.94
C LYS A 201 -28.30 -10.93 26.52
N SER A 202 -27.52 -10.26 25.70
CA SER A 202 -26.31 -9.59 26.14
C SER A 202 -26.62 -8.37 27.01
N ALA A 203 -26.09 -8.36 28.24
CA ALA A 203 -26.15 -7.21 29.14
C ALA A 203 -24.93 -6.27 28.96
N VAL A 204 -24.03 -6.60 28.04
CA VAL A 204 -22.83 -5.77 27.79
C VAL A 204 -23.23 -4.46 27.14
N SER A 205 -22.70 -3.34 27.62
CA SER A 205 -22.93 -2.04 26.98
C SER A 205 -22.35 -2.01 25.58
N PHE A 206 -23.11 -1.51 24.61
CA PHE A 206 -22.63 -1.27 23.24
C PHE A 206 -21.44 -0.30 23.24
N GLY A 207 -21.42 0.67 24.15
CA GLY A 207 -20.33 1.64 24.34
C GLY A 207 -18.97 1.01 24.68
N THR A 208 -18.91 -0.27 25.07
CA THR A 208 -17.65 -0.99 25.25
C THR A 208 -17.01 -1.47 23.95
N LEU A 209 -17.78 -1.48 22.88
CA LEU A 209 -17.26 -1.83 21.56
C LEU A 209 -16.34 -0.72 21.04
N LYS A 210 -15.33 -1.13 20.29
CA LYS A 210 -14.41 -0.19 19.67
C LYS A 210 -15.17 0.71 18.66
N TYR A 211 -15.02 2.02 18.78
CA TYR A 211 -15.70 3.01 17.92
C TYR A 211 -17.24 2.97 17.99
N ALA A 212 -17.80 2.53 19.10
CA ALA A 212 -19.25 2.52 19.33
C ALA A 212 -19.88 3.91 19.19
N ASN A 213 -19.15 4.94 19.57
CA ASN A 213 -19.59 6.35 19.59
C ASN A 213 -19.87 6.96 18.21
N ILE A 214 -19.51 6.28 17.11
CA ILE A 214 -19.83 6.76 15.77
C ILE A 214 -21.14 6.17 15.23
N ILE A 215 -21.82 5.32 15.99
CA ILE A 215 -23.01 4.60 15.55
C ILE A 215 -24.22 5.08 16.36
N ALA A 216 -25.22 5.54 15.64
CA ALA A 216 -26.47 6.04 16.19
C ALA A 216 -27.69 5.56 15.38
N GLY A 217 -28.85 5.75 15.93
CA GLY A 217 -30.12 5.68 15.23
C GLY A 217 -30.78 7.05 15.18
N ASN A 218 -31.53 7.29 14.13
CA ASN A 218 -32.37 8.50 13.99
C ASN A 218 -33.87 8.20 14.21
N GLY A 219 -34.19 7.15 14.96
CA GLY A 219 -35.56 6.69 15.19
C GLY A 219 -36.20 5.95 14.01
N LEU A 220 -35.49 5.82 12.87
CA LEU A 220 -35.95 5.11 11.67
C LEU A 220 -34.86 4.21 11.08
N LYS A 221 -33.64 4.72 10.97
CA LYS A 221 -32.49 4.05 10.34
C LYS A 221 -31.22 4.24 11.14
N VAL A 222 -30.29 3.33 10.95
CA VAL A 222 -28.94 3.43 11.51
C VAL A 222 -28.11 4.48 10.78
N VAL A 223 -27.41 5.29 11.53
CA VAL A 223 -26.49 6.33 11.06
C VAL A 223 -25.09 5.98 11.53
N ILE A 224 -24.12 6.09 10.65
CA ILE A 224 -22.71 6.07 11.02
C ILE A 224 -22.17 7.49 10.85
N ALA A 225 -21.65 8.08 11.94
CA ALA A 225 -21.05 9.39 11.88
C ALA A 225 -19.73 9.38 11.11
N GLY A 226 -19.53 10.39 10.27
CA GLY A 226 -18.31 10.61 9.53
C GLY A 226 -17.18 11.11 10.43
N GLN A 227 -15.97 10.84 10.03
CA GLN A 227 -14.77 11.30 10.73
C GLN A 227 -13.88 12.08 9.74
N GLY A 228 -13.77 13.39 9.94
CA GLY A 228 -12.99 14.27 9.07
C GLY A 228 -13.71 14.67 7.78
N ASP A 229 -13.03 15.43 6.92
CA ASP A 229 -13.62 16.09 5.74
C ASP A 229 -13.99 15.10 4.61
N VAL A 230 -13.19 14.06 4.44
CA VAL A 230 -13.43 13.01 3.43
C VAL A 230 -13.49 11.66 4.11
N PHE A 231 -14.67 11.08 4.12
CA PHE A 231 -14.91 9.77 4.69
C PHE A 231 -15.68 8.86 3.74
N GLY A 232 -15.64 7.58 4.02
CA GLY A 232 -16.40 6.58 3.31
C GLY A 232 -16.84 5.47 4.23
N GLN A 233 -18.07 4.99 4.08
CA GLN A 233 -18.70 4.10 5.02
C GLN A 233 -19.34 2.90 4.34
N ALA A 234 -19.42 1.79 5.07
CA ALA A 234 -20.09 0.57 4.65
C ALA A 234 -20.55 -0.24 5.87
N ILE A 235 -21.53 -1.12 5.67
CA ILE A 235 -21.91 -2.13 6.65
C ILE A 235 -21.71 -3.50 6.01
N ILE A 236 -21.06 -4.41 6.74
CA ILE A 236 -20.93 -5.82 6.35
C ILE A 236 -21.76 -6.65 7.32
N HIS A 237 -22.71 -7.38 6.78
CA HIS A 237 -23.46 -8.40 7.50
C HIS A 237 -22.82 -9.76 7.24
N SER A 238 -22.57 -10.51 8.28
CA SER A 238 -22.00 -11.86 8.16
C SER A 238 -22.71 -12.86 9.07
N ARG A 239 -22.75 -14.13 8.63
CA ARG A 239 -23.41 -15.24 9.31
C ARG A 239 -22.62 -16.51 9.17
N SER A 240 -22.41 -17.21 10.25
CA SER A 240 -21.76 -18.54 10.27
C SER A 240 -22.82 -19.63 10.14
N VAL A 241 -22.73 -20.43 9.07
CA VAL A 241 -23.66 -21.55 8.82
C VAL A 241 -22.84 -22.80 8.49
N GLY A 242 -22.95 -23.82 9.31
CA GLY A 242 -22.29 -25.11 9.06
C GLY A 242 -20.78 -25.02 8.87
N GLY A 243 -20.11 -24.07 9.55
CA GLY A 243 -18.66 -23.83 9.44
C GLY A 243 -18.25 -22.96 8.23
N SER A 244 -19.20 -22.55 7.41
CA SER A 244 -18.99 -21.58 6.33
C SER A 244 -19.43 -20.19 6.76
N LEU A 245 -18.68 -19.18 6.38
CA LEU A 245 -19.01 -17.77 6.62
C LEU A 245 -19.71 -17.23 5.36
N LEU A 246 -20.99 -16.87 5.51
CA LEU A 246 -21.76 -16.13 4.53
C LEU A 246 -21.56 -14.63 4.81
N VAL A 247 -21.49 -13.80 3.77
CA VAL A 247 -21.34 -12.35 3.90
C VAL A 247 -22.33 -11.62 2.98
N SER A 248 -22.66 -10.38 3.32
CA SER A 248 -23.36 -9.49 2.40
C SER A 248 -22.37 -8.88 1.40
N ARG A 249 -22.87 -8.40 0.29
CA ARG A 249 -22.11 -7.46 -0.51
C ARG A 249 -22.00 -6.16 0.26
N ALA A 250 -20.81 -5.53 0.24
CA ALA A 250 -20.61 -4.21 0.83
C ALA A 250 -19.67 -3.39 -0.05
N LYS A 251 -20.14 -2.21 -0.41
CA LYS A 251 -19.39 -1.19 -1.17
C LYS A 251 -19.25 0.05 -0.31
N ILE A 252 -18.07 0.64 -0.31
CA ILE A 252 -17.82 1.91 0.37
C ILE A 252 -18.59 3.01 -0.36
N THR A 253 -19.36 3.79 0.39
CA THR A 253 -19.99 5.01 -0.11
C THR A 253 -19.25 6.21 0.46
N LEU A 254 -18.82 7.13 -0.41
CA LEU A 254 -18.08 8.34 -0.03
C LEU A 254 -19.05 9.50 0.21
N ASN A 255 -18.71 10.37 1.20
CA ASN A 255 -19.37 11.66 1.35
C ASN A 255 -18.90 12.68 0.30
N SER A 256 -17.66 12.56 -0.16
CA SER A 256 -17.07 13.48 -1.14
C SER A 256 -16.10 12.75 -2.06
N ASP A 257 -16.17 13.06 -3.34
CA ASP A 257 -15.27 12.57 -4.37
C ASP A 257 -14.12 13.56 -4.70
N THR A 258 -13.96 14.62 -3.92
CA THR A 258 -12.96 15.68 -4.16
C THR A 258 -11.56 15.14 -4.36
N LEU A 259 -11.08 14.26 -3.45
CA LEU A 259 -9.77 13.63 -3.60
C LEU A 259 -9.73 12.69 -4.81
N VAL A 260 -10.81 11.95 -5.07
CA VAL A 260 -10.88 11.06 -6.23
C VAL A 260 -10.73 11.86 -7.52
N ARG A 261 -11.47 12.96 -7.66
CA ARG A 261 -11.36 13.86 -8.83
C ARG A 261 -9.97 14.45 -8.97
N GLN A 262 -9.37 14.92 -7.86
CA GLN A 262 -8.03 15.49 -7.87
C GLN A 262 -6.99 14.52 -8.41
N PHE A 263 -7.00 13.26 -7.94
CA PHE A 263 -6.02 12.23 -8.32
C PHE A 263 -6.40 11.43 -9.56
N SER A 264 -7.57 11.67 -10.15
CA SER A 264 -7.98 11.14 -11.45
C SER A 264 -7.96 12.19 -12.58
N ALA A 265 -7.64 13.44 -12.28
CA ALA A 265 -7.50 14.50 -13.26
C ALA A 265 -6.40 14.17 -14.29
N PRO A 266 -6.52 14.62 -15.56
CA PRO A 266 -5.55 14.31 -16.61
C PRO A 266 -4.11 14.63 -16.23
N GLU A 267 -3.88 15.77 -15.57
CA GLU A 267 -2.56 16.21 -15.11
C GLU A 267 -1.99 15.27 -14.03
N ALA A 268 -2.82 14.84 -13.10
CA ALA A 268 -2.41 13.88 -12.05
C ALA A 268 -2.07 12.52 -12.66
N VAL A 269 -2.86 12.06 -13.63
CA VAL A 269 -2.60 10.81 -14.36
C VAL A 269 -1.30 10.91 -15.14
N LYS A 270 -1.06 12.01 -15.85
CA LYS A 270 0.18 12.27 -16.58
C LYS A 270 1.39 12.22 -15.64
N LYS A 271 1.35 13.00 -14.55
CA LYS A 271 2.40 13.02 -13.53
C LYS A 271 2.66 11.64 -12.93
N ALA A 272 1.59 10.88 -12.67
CA ALA A 272 1.73 9.52 -12.16
C ALA A 272 2.42 8.59 -13.16
N ILE A 273 2.04 8.62 -14.44
CA ILE A 273 2.67 7.83 -15.52
C ILE A 273 4.16 8.17 -15.62
N ASP A 274 4.51 9.45 -15.64
CA ASP A 274 5.89 9.94 -15.77
C ASP A 274 6.76 9.47 -14.59
N SER A 275 6.20 9.42 -13.39
CA SER A 275 6.92 8.97 -12.18
C SER A 275 7.38 7.50 -12.23
N TYR A 276 6.80 6.69 -13.11
CA TYR A 276 7.24 5.31 -13.32
C TYR A 276 8.33 5.16 -14.40
N GLY A 277 8.99 6.27 -14.76
CA GLY A 277 10.08 6.28 -15.72
C GLY A 277 9.62 6.18 -17.17
N VAL A 278 8.43 6.71 -17.47
CA VAL A 278 7.85 6.74 -18.81
C VAL A 278 7.45 8.18 -19.14
N ASP A 279 7.98 8.69 -20.24
CA ASP A 279 7.57 9.98 -20.78
C ASP A 279 6.20 9.83 -21.44
N SER A 280 5.17 10.40 -20.82
CA SER A 280 3.78 10.30 -21.30
C SER A 280 3.58 11.01 -22.64
N GLU A 281 4.33 12.07 -22.92
CA GLU A 281 4.22 12.81 -24.19
C GLU A 281 4.66 11.92 -25.36
N LYS A 282 5.76 11.20 -25.17
CA LYS A 282 6.24 10.25 -26.18
C LYS A 282 5.33 9.02 -26.34
N LEU A 283 4.58 8.61 -25.31
CA LEU A 283 3.60 7.52 -25.42
C LEU A 283 2.37 7.89 -26.23
N LEU A 284 2.06 9.18 -26.34
CA LEU A 284 0.90 9.69 -27.09
C LEU A 284 1.17 9.84 -28.59
N GLU A 285 2.44 9.81 -29.02
CA GLU A 285 2.78 9.88 -30.44
C GLU A 285 2.43 8.55 -31.15
N PRO A 286 1.54 8.57 -32.15
CA PRO A 286 1.24 7.37 -32.94
C PRO A 286 2.48 6.91 -33.73
N GLY A 287 3.01 5.75 -33.38
CA GLY A 287 4.04 5.07 -34.18
C GLY A 287 5.46 5.10 -33.66
N SER A 288 5.77 5.75 -32.55
CA SER A 288 7.10 5.69 -31.95
C SER A 288 7.26 4.44 -31.07
N PRO A 289 8.17 3.51 -31.42
CA PRO A 289 8.58 2.45 -30.50
C PRO A 289 9.41 3.11 -29.41
N GLN A 290 8.83 3.25 -28.21
CA GLN A 290 9.54 3.88 -27.10
C GLN A 290 10.22 2.85 -26.24
N GLN A 291 11.50 2.83 -26.39
CA GLN A 291 12.41 2.41 -25.34
C GLN A 291 12.58 3.56 -24.36
N PRO A 292 12.34 3.37 -23.05
CA PRO A 292 13.02 4.21 -22.09
C PRO A 292 14.51 3.92 -22.30
N LYS A 293 15.23 4.92 -22.82
CA LYS A 293 16.69 4.90 -22.71
C LYS A 293 16.97 4.65 -21.22
N PRO A 294 17.66 3.56 -20.84
CA PRO A 294 18.06 3.42 -19.46
C PRO A 294 18.76 4.74 -19.13
N THR A 295 18.28 5.44 -18.12
CA THR A 295 19.06 6.51 -17.50
C THR A 295 20.38 5.81 -17.20
N PRO A 296 21.50 6.20 -17.79
CA PRO A 296 22.76 5.55 -17.47
C PRO A 296 22.87 5.58 -15.95
N MET A 297 23.02 4.40 -15.34
CA MET A 297 23.32 4.38 -13.90
C MET A 297 24.48 5.34 -13.73
N PRO A 298 24.41 6.30 -12.81
CA PRO A 298 25.53 7.19 -12.60
C PRO A 298 26.76 6.34 -12.41
N GLU A 299 27.82 6.67 -13.14
CA GLU A 299 29.09 5.99 -13.01
C GLU A 299 29.53 6.19 -11.55
N MET A 300 29.81 5.08 -10.87
CA MET A 300 30.08 5.10 -9.43
C MET A 300 31.58 5.13 -9.23
N ALA A 301 32.05 6.05 -8.42
CA ALA A 301 33.43 6.10 -7.95
C ALA A 301 33.55 5.52 -6.53
N THR A 302 34.67 4.86 -6.27
CA THR A 302 35.01 4.35 -4.94
C THR A 302 35.96 5.31 -4.25
N ILE A 303 35.55 5.82 -3.09
CA ILE A 303 36.40 6.61 -2.20
C ILE A 303 36.86 5.67 -1.08
N SER A 304 38.16 5.57 -0.85
CA SER A 304 38.73 4.67 0.16
C SER A 304 39.88 5.34 0.92
N ALA A 305 40.20 4.82 2.12
CA ALA A 305 41.32 5.25 2.91
C ALA A 305 42.29 4.10 3.21
N VAL A 306 43.57 4.34 3.03
CA VAL A 306 44.67 3.49 3.51
C VAL A 306 45.27 4.18 4.74
N ILE A 307 45.09 3.57 5.90
CA ILE A 307 45.48 4.16 7.19
C ILE A 307 46.63 3.35 7.79
N THR A 308 47.74 4.03 8.15
CA THR A 308 48.94 3.37 8.68
C THR A 308 49.44 4.10 9.93
N PRO A 309 49.47 3.44 11.11
CA PRO A 309 48.86 2.13 11.40
C PRO A 309 47.32 2.20 11.40
N PRO A 310 46.60 1.08 11.17
CA PRO A 310 45.14 1.11 10.98
C PRO A 310 44.32 1.68 12.14
N GLU A 311 44.87 1.61 13.34
CA GLU A 311 44.26 2.11 14.57
C GLU A 311 44.47 3.64 14.80
N CYS A 312 45.33 4.31 14.04
CA CYS A 312 45.67 5.71 14.31
C CYS A 312 44.59 6.73 13.99
N ALA A 313 43.74 6.43 13.03
CA ALA A 313 42.67 7.33 12.61
C ALA A 313 41.50 6.61 11.91
N LYS A 314 40.43 7.35 11.65
CA LYS A 314 39.35 7.00 10.72
C LYS A 314 39.09 8.15 9.77
N LEU A 315 38.84 7.85 8.50
CA LEU A 315 38.38 8.85 7.54
C LEU A 315 36.84 8.87 7.54
N GLU A 316 36.24 9.98 7.89
CA GLU A 316 34.85 10.28 7.76
C GLU A 316 34.62 10.96 6.40
N ILE A 317 33.67 10.42 5.62
CA ILE A 317 33.33 10.91 4.29
C ILE A 317 31.84 11.27 4.35
N THR A 318 31.50 12.53 4.16
CA THR A 318 30.11 13.01 4.15
C THR A 318 29.72 13.43 2.73
N ASP A 319 28.65 12.90 2.21
CA ASP A 319 28.04 13.36 0.96
C ASP A 319 27.33 14.70 1.22
N ASN A 320 27.78 15.76 0.57
CA ASN A 320 27.26 17.12 0.77
C ASN A 320 25.80 17.29 0.29
N VAL A 321 25.30 16.39 -0.60
CA VAL A 321 23.96 16.47 -1.13
C VAL A 321 22.95 15.73 -0.25
N THR A 322 23.30 14.52 0.19
CA THR A 322 22.39 13.66 0.96
C THR A 322 22.62 13.76 2.47
N GLY A 323 23.76 14.26 2.90
CA GLY A 323 24.18 14.25 4.31
C GLY A 323 24.57 12.86 4.83
N ALA A 324 24.68 11.86 3.95
CA ALA A 324 25.09 10.51 4.36
C ALA A 324 26.54 10.46 4.77
N VAL A 325 26.85 9.79 5.89
CA VAL A 325 28.17 9.66 6.46
C VAL A 325 28.67 8.22 6.30
N PHE A 326 29.90 8.08 5.79
CA PHE A 326 30.60 6.81 5.58
C PHE A 326 31.96 6.86 6.30
N TYR A 327 32.50 5.70 6.65
CA TYR A 327 33.81 5.60 7.29
C TYR A 327 34.76 4.73 6.48
N ASN A 328 35.91 5.25 6.16
CA ASN A 328 37.04 4.61 5.47
C ASN A 328 36.75 4.11 4.05
N LYS A 329 35.51 3.98 3.64
CA LYS A 329 35.13 3.60 2.28
C LYS A 329 33.71 4.08 1.95
N ALA A 330 33.54 4.67 0.77
CA ALA A 330 32.23 5.05 0.21
C ALA A 330 32.19 4.69 -1.28
N SER A 331 30.99 4.46 -1.81
CA SER A 331 30.75 4.38 -3.26
C SER A 331 29.70 5.42 -3.61
N LEU A 332 30.11 6.44 -4.38
CA LEU A 332 29.30 7.61 -4.68
C LEU A 332 29.30 7.89 -6.19
N PRO A 333 28.20 8.47 -6.74
CA PRO A 333 28.16 8.85 -8.15
C PRO A 333 29.28 9.84 -8.52
N ILE A 334 29.88 9.67 -9.69
CA ILE A 334 30.77 10.68 -10.27
C ILE A 334 29.96 11.98 -10.45
N GLY A 335 30.56 13.10 -10.02
CA GLY A 335 29.90 14.40 -9.95
C GLY A 335 29.29 14.72 -8.59
N SER A 336 29.35 13.80 -7.60
CA SER A 336 29.01 14.12 -6.20
C SER A 336 30.04 15.05 -5.60
N SER A 337 29.61 15.87 -4.63
CA SER A 337 30.50 16.67 -3.78
C SER A 337 30.56 16.06 -2.39
N ILE A 338 31.77 15.90 -1.84
CA ILE A 338 31.96 15.28 -0.53
C ILE A 338 32.78 16.21 0.39
N LYS A 339 32.54 16.06 1.68
CA LYS A 339 33.39 16.58 2.77
C LYS A 339 34.10 15.40 3.40
N ILE A 340 35.38 15.60 3.72
CA ILE A 340 36.20 14.64 4.46
C ILE A 340 36.63 15.19 5.79
N ASN A 341 36.68 14.32 6.80
CA ASN A 341 37.20 14.65 8.11
C ASN A 341 38.04 13.48 8.65
N VAL A 342 39.26 13.77 9.13
CA VAL A 342 40.12 12.75 9.73
C VAL A 342 39.93 12.75 11.24
N ILE A 343 39.38 11.68 11.75
CA ILE A 343 39.14 11.46 13.18
C ILE A 343 40.35 10.70 13.75
N THR A 344 41.23 11.41 14.43
CA THR A 344 42.44 10.83 15.05
C THR A 344 42.09 10.08 16.32
N SER A 345 42.62 8.88 16.49
CA SER A 345 42.47 8.07 17.71
C SER A 345 43.30 8.59 18.85
N ALA A 346 42.86 8.36 20.09
CA ALA A 346 43.60 8.75 21.30
C ALA A 346 45.00 8.10 21.33
N GLY A 347 46.02 8.89 21.63
CA GLY A 347 47.40 8.42 21.66
C GLY A 347 48.15 8.49 20.32
N TYR A 348 47.51 9.04 19.29
CA TYR A 348 48.13 9.23 17.98
C TYR A 348 48.04 10.70 17.54
N THR A 349 48.98 11.10 16.66
CA THR A 349 48.89 12.34 15.87
C THR A 349 48.89 11.94 14.40
N THR A 350 47.97 12.48 13.62
CA THR A 350 47.99 12.32 12.16
C THR A 350 48.89 13.34 11.55
N THR A 351 49.89 12.91 10.78
CA THR A 351 50.95 13.79 10.24
C THR A 351 50.71 14.15 8.78
N ASP A 352 49.97 13.34 8.03
CA ASP A 352 49.83 13.58 6.60
C ASP A 352 48.53 12.96 6.06
N LEU A 353 47.85 13.70 5.18
CA LEU A 353 46.70 13.26 4.39
C LEU A 353 47.02 13.49 2.92
N GLN A 354 47.09 12.40 2.14
CA GLN A 354 47.35 12.47 0.70
C GLN A 354 46.23 11.76 -0.10
N PRO A 355 45.76 12.30 -1.21
CA PRO A 355 46.08 13.62 -1.75
C PRO A 355 45.54 14.77 -0.88
N SER A 356 46.29 15.87 -0.83
CA SER A 356 45.81 17.07 -0.14
C SER A 356 44.88 17.86 -1.07
N TYR A 357 43.71 18.21 -0.59
CA TYR A 357 42.76 19.08 -1.27
C TYR A 357 42.79 20.46 -0.62
N GLY A 358 42.71 21.51 -1.43
CA GLY A 358 42.70 22.90 -0.96
C GLY A 358 41.48 23.21 -0.07
N ASP A 359 40.34 22.53 -0.31
CA ASP A 359 39.14 22.63 0.50
C ASP A 359 38.61 21.21 0.84
N PRO A 360 38.86 20.73 2.06
CA PRO A 360 38.38 19.40 2.48
C PRO A 360 36.90 19.33 2.70
N GLU A 361 36.18 20.44 2.69
CA GLU A 361 34.74 20.50 2.88
C GLU A 361 33.94 20.35 1.56
N ASN A 362 34.65 20.50 0.42
CA ASN A 362 33.96 20.48 -0.90
C ASN A 362 34.89 19.87 -1.97
N ILE A 363 34.95 18.54 -1.99
CA ILE A 363 35.75 17.76 -2.94
C ILE A 363 34.80 17.14 -3.99
N ASP A 364 35.04 17.48 -5.26
CA ASP A 364 34.28 16.90 -6.37
C ASP A 364 34.80 15.50 -6.68
N VAL A 365 33.90 14.54 -6.73
CA VAL A 365 34.17 13.13 -7.06
C VAL A 365 34.19 12.99 -8.58
N VAL A 366 35.37 12.98 -9.16
CA VAL A 366 35.61 12.83 -10.62
C VAL A 366 36.02 11.41 -11.04
N GLY A 367 36.24 10.51 -10.07
CA GLY A 367 36.67 9.14 -10.25
C GLY A 367 37.07 8.52 -8.91
N ASP A 368 37.66 7.32 -8.94
CA ASP A 368 38.13 6.65 -7.72
C ASP A 368 39.19 7.47 -7.00
N ILE A 369 39.02 7.66 -5.68
CA ILE A 369 39.92 8.41 -4.82
C ILE A 369 40.40 7.49 -3.69
N THR A 370 41.73 7.42 -3.49
CA THR A 370 42.30 6.72 -2.35
C THR A 370 43.10 7.72 -1.50
N PHE A 371 42.64 7.94 -0.27
CA PHE A 371 43.33 8.74 0.71
C PHE A 371 44.35 7.89 1.46
N THR A 372 45.53 8.42 1.69
CA THR A 372 46.54 7.81 2.56
C THR A 372 46.68 8.66 3.79
N ILE A 373 46.51 8.05 4.98
CA ILE A 373 46.64 8.71 6.28
C ILE A 373 47.74 8.03 7.06
N THR A 374 48.73 8.81 7.48
CA THR A 374 49.86 8.34 8.29
C THR A 374 49.75 8.93 9.67
N GLY A 375 49.84 8.10 10.70
CA GLY A 375 49.84 8.53 12.10
C GLY A 375 51.11 8.12 12.84
N GLN A 376 51.50 8.90 13.86
CA GLN A 376 52.58 8.58 14.80
C GLN A 376 52.03 8.48 16.21
N ALA A 377 52.47 7.47 16.96
CA ALA A 377 52.14 7.36 18.37
C ALA A 377 52.72 8.53 19.16
N GLN A 378 51.94 9.13 20.03
CA GLN A 378 52.44 10.13 20.99
C GLN A 378 53.27 9.40 22.04
N GLN A 379 54.53 9.84 22.22
CA GLN A 379 55.43 9.34 23.27
C GLN A 379 55.04 9.90 24.64
#